data_463b86cdfe21d7cdf9b37824d6cd591d
#
_entry.id   463b86cdfe21d7cdf9b37824d6cd591d
#
_cell.length_a   1.000
_cell.length_b   1.000
_cell.length_c   1.000
_cell.angle_alpha   90.00
_cell.angle_beta   90.00
_cell.angle_gamma   90.00
#
_symmetry.space_group_name_H-M   'P 1'
#
loop_
_entity.id
_entity.type
_entity.pdbx_description
1 polymer ?
#
loop_
_entity_poly.entity_id
_entity_poly.type
_entity_poly.pdbx_seq_one_letter_code
_entity_poly.pdbx_strand_id
1 'polypeptide(L)'
;MSRQNYIFTSESVSEGHPDKVCDRISDAVLDALLTEEPEARVACETFATTNRVVVGGEIGLRNQGRLSEILGGVEGIVRECIRDIGYEQEAFHHRDVEVTNLLHPQSAHIAQGVDAAEGKEEGAGDQGIMFGYACRETPELMPAPIHYAHRVLKRLADARKSGAEPTLRPDAKSQISLRYENGMPVAATSIVLSTQHSDEGQTSADIRAIVEPYIHEVLPEGWITPDTEWWVNPTGKFVIGGPDGDAGLTGRKIIVDTYGGAAPHGGGAFSGKDPTKVDRSAAYAARYLAKNVVAAGLAERCTIQLSYAIGVARPLSIYADTHGTGEVSNSDIERAVAQAMDLTPRGIRTQLGLNRPIYQRTAAYGHFGRAPEADGGFSWERTDLAEALKRGL
;
A
#
# COMPACT_ATOMS: atom_id res chain seq x y z
N MET A 1 -18.37 0.26 -26.02
CA MET A 1 -19.04 -0.71 -25.10
C MET A 1 -18.00 -1.26 -24.16
N SER A 2 -18.19 -1.19 -22.85
CA SER A 2 -17.30 -1.82 -21.89
C SER A 2 -17.34 -3.34 -22.06
N ARG A 3 -16.20 -4.00 -21.93
CA ARG A 3 -16.09 -5.47 -22.00
C ARG A 3 -16.87 -6.06 -20.81
N GLN A 4 -17.87 -6.92 -21.07
CA GLN A 4 -18.73 -7.46 -20.01
C GLN A 4 -18.28 -8.82 -19.48
N ASN A 5 -17.71 -9.65 -20.36
CA ASN A 5 -17.25 -11.00 -20.01
C ASN A 5 -15.74 -11.11 -20.29
N TYR A 6 -14.97 -11.38 -19.25
CA TYR A 6 -13.52 -11.46 -19.33
C TYR A 6 -12.94 -12.18 -18.12
N ILE A 7 -11.65 -12.49 -18.17
CA ILE A 7 -10.85 -12.89 -17.01
C ILE A 7 -9.92 -11.72 -16.68
N PHE A 8 -9.82 -11.39 -15.41
CA PHE A 8 -8.88 -10.40 -14.91
C PHE A 8 -8.08 -10.95 -13.73
N THR A 9 -6.79 -10.65 -13.70
CA THR A 9 -5.83 -11.20 -12.75
C THR A 9 -5.12 -10.09 -12.02
N SER A 10 -4.94 -10.25 -10.71
CA SER A 10 -4.04 -9.42 -9.91
C SER A 10 -3.19 -10.30 -9.00
N GLU A 11 -2.04 -9.76 -8.62
CA GLU A 11 -1.12 -10.41 -7.70
C GLU A 11 -0.88 -9.57 -6.45
N SER A 12 -0.50 -10.24 -5.36
CA SER A 12 -0.03 -9.63 -4.13
C SER A 12 1.21 -10.34 -3.62
N VAL A 13 1.95 -9.65 -2.76
CA VAL A 13 3.12 -10.21 -2.06
C VAL A 13 2.99 -9.96 -0.55
N SER A 14 3.54 -10.88 0.25
CA SER A 14 3.50 -10.80 1.71
C SER A 14 4.45 -9.75 2.28
N GLU A 15 4.32 -9.49 3.59
CA GLU A 15 5.24 -8.62 4.33
C GLU A 15 6.70 -9.08 4.30
N GLY A 16 6.95 -10.37 4.05
CA GLY A 16 8.28 -10.96 3.96
C GLY A 16 8.87 -10.94 2.54
N HIS A 17 8.12 -10.55 1.52
CA HIS A 17 8.70 -10.34 0.19
C HIS A 17 9.82 -9.31 0.25
N PRO A 18 10.98 -9.49 -0.45
CA PRO A 18 12.14 -8.60 -0.33
C PRO A 18 11.79 -7.10 -0.45
N ASP A 19 11.01 -6.72 -1.47
CA ASP A 19 10.61 -5.32 -1.64
C ASP A 19 9.71 -4.84 -0.49
N LYS A 20 8.84 -5.71 0.06
CA LYS A 20 7.97 -5.34 1.18
C LYS A 20 8.69 -5.29 2.52
N VAL A 21 9.74 -6.05 2.71
CA VAL A 21 10.68 -5.87 3.82
C VAL A 21 11.26 -4.46 3.79
N CYS A 22 11.69 -3.99 2.60
CA CYS A 22 12.22 -2.65 2.42
C CYS A 22 11.16 -1.56 2.67
N ASP A 23 9.96 -1.72 2.14
CA ASP A 23 8.85 -0.80 2.36
C ASP A 23 8.50 -0.69 3.86
N ARG A 24 8.44 -1.81 4.58
CA ARG A 24 8.16 -1.83 6.02
C ARG A 24 9.25 -1.17 6.85
N ILE A 25 10.51 -1.38 6.50
CA ILE A 25 11.65 -0.73 7.17
C ILE A 25 11.59 0.78 6.95
N SER A 26 11.39 1.23 5.71
CA SER A 26 11.30 2.65 5.38
C SER A 26 10.14 3.35 6.10
N ASP A 27 8.99 2.71 6.21
CA ASP A 27 7.84 3.24 6.95
C ASP A 27 8.02 3.13 8.48
N ALA A 28 8.79 2.16 9.00
CA ALA A 28 9.14 2.11 10.42
C ALA A 28 10.05 3.27 10.82
N VAL A 29 10.99 3.65 9.97
CA VAL A 29 11.82 4.85 10.17
C VAL A 29 10.96 6.11 10.11
N LEU A 30 10.05 6.21 9.16
CA LEU A 30 9.09 7.32 9.08
C LEU A 30 8.25 7.44 10.35
N ASP A 31 7.68 6.34 10.84
CA ASP A 31 6.84 6.34 12.05
C ASP A 31 7.63 6.75 13.30
N ALA A 32 8.89 6.34 13.41
CA ALA A 32 9.77 6.75 14.51
C ALA A 32 9.97 8.28 14.49
N LEU A 33 10.18 8.88 13.33
CA LEU A 33 10.35 10.33 13.18
C LEU A 33 9.06 11.11 13.44
N LEU A 34 7.92 10.61 12.94
CA LEU A 34 6.60 11.24 13.19
C LEU A 34 6.13 11.11 14.64
N THR A 35 6.60 10.12 15.37
CA THR A 35 6.37 9.97 16.81
C THR A 35 7.05 11.10 17.59
N GLU A 36 8.24 11.51 17.18
CA GLU A 36 8.97 12.62 17.82
C GLU A 36 8.44 13.99 17.38
N GLU A 37 8.15 14.13 16.10
CA GLU A 37 7.67 15.39 15.52
C GLU A 37 6.66 15.12 14.38
N PRO A 38 5.37 15.45 14.55
CA PRO A 38 4.35 15.28 13.52
C PRO A 38 4.65 15.99 12.19
N GLU A 39 5.48 17.02 12.21
CA GLU A 39 5.92 17.76 11.02
C GLU A 39 7.30 17.32 10.50
N ALA A 40 7.79 16.15 10.91
CA ALA A 40 9.04 15.59 10.41
C ALA A 40 9.05 15.48 8.90
N ARG A 41 10.19 15.77 8.29
CA ARG A 41 10.43 15.58 6.85
C ARG A 41 11.22 14.31 6.65
N VAL A 42 10.70 13.40 5.83
CA VAL A 42 11.30 12.08 5.63
C VAL A 42 11.20 11.67 4.17
N ALA A 43 12.35 11.31 3.62
CA ALA A 43 12.48 10.57 2.38
C ALA A 43 13.47 9.43 2.67
N CYS A 44 12.96 8.26 3.01
CA CYS A 44 13.73 7.10 3.44
C CYS A 44 13.56 5.95 2.46
N GLU A 45 14.64 5.49 1.87
CA GLU A 45 14.68 4.34 0.99
C GLU A 45 15.53 3.24 1.60
N THR A 46 15.12 2.00 1.37
CA THR A 46 15.80 0.80 1.89
C THR A 46 16.13 -0.14 0.74
N PHE A 47 17.32 -0.68 0.76
CA PHE A 47 17.75 -1.83 -0.05
C PHE A 47 18.09 -2.98 0.89
N ALA A 48 17.61 -4.19 0.56
CA ALA A 48 17.91 -5.40 1.33
C ALA A 48 18.35 -6.54 0.39
N THR A 49 19.33 -7.30 0.82
CA THR A 49 19.85 -8.48 0.12
C THR A 49 20.41 -9.47 1.16
N THR A 50 21.04 -10.56 0.73
CA THR A 50 21.67 -11.55 1.60
C THR A 50 22.48 -10.89 2.71
N ASN A 51 22.08 -11.14 3.94
CA ASN A 51 22.70 -10.64 5.18
C ASN A 51 23.01 -9.13 5.22
N ARG A 52 22.33 -8.30 4.44
CA ARG A 52 22.57 -6.85 4.41
C ARG A 52 21.32 -6.03 4.19
N VAL A 53 21.21 -4.93 4.96
CA VAL A 53 20.22 -3.86 4.77
C VAL A 53 20.94 -2.51 4.71
N VAL A 54 20.65 -1.73 3.70
CA VAL A 54 21.10 -0.35 3.55
C VAL A 54 19.90 0.57 3.62
N VAL A 55 19.93 1.53 4.53
CA VAL A 55 18.89 2.57 4.68
C VAL A 55 19.53 3.90 4.31
N GLY A 56 18.93 4.64 3.40
CA GLY A 56 19.46 5.92 2.93
C GLY A 56 18.37 6.93 2.64
N GLY A 57 18.77 8.20 2.50
CA GLY A 57 17.85 9.29 2.20
C GLY A 57 18.00 10.48 3.13
N GLU A 58 17.05 11.39 3.08
CA GLU A 58 17.08 12.67 3.80
C GLU A 58 15.99 12.74 4.84
N ILE A 59 16.36 13.22 6.03
CA ILE A 59 15.42 13.38 7.14
C ILE A 59 15.61 14.75 7.81
N GLY A 60 14.52 15.31 8.32
CA GLY A 60 14.52 16.62 8.99
C GLY A 60 13.60 16.64 10.20
N LEU A 61 14.17 17.03 11.33
CA LEU A 61 13.47 17.43 12.56
C LEU A 61 13.92 18.83 12.95
N ARG A 62 13.03 19.59 13.59
CA ARG A 62 13.40 20.87 14.20
C ARG A 62 14.38 20.68 15.35
N ASN A 63 14.20 19.62 16.15
CA ASN A 63 15.09 19.24 17.24
C ASN A 63 16.26 18.39 16.73
N GLN A 64 17.41 19.04 16.49
CA GLN A 64 18.61 18.39 15.96
C GLN A 64 19.23 17.34 16.94
N GLY A 65 19.05 17.52 18.26
CA GLY A 65 19.50 16.55 19.26
C GLY A 65 18.75 15.22 19.13
N ARG A 66 17.42 15.30 18.99
CA ARG A 66 16.56 14.12 18.77
C ARG A 66 16.83 13.46 17.41
N LEU A 67 17.13 14.27 16.40
CA LEU A 67 17.51 13.75 15.09
C LEU A 67 18.75 12.85 15.18
N SER A 68 19.78 13.29 15.91
CA SER A 68 21.01 12.51 16.12
C SER A 68 20.75 11.21 16.89
N GLU A 69 19.87 11.22 17.89
CA GLU A 69 19.47 10.03 18.63
C GLU A 69 18.76 9.01 17.74
N ILE A 70 17.79 9.48 16.93
CA ILE A 70 17.06 8.59 16.01
C ILE A 70 18.01 8.00 14.97
N LEU A 71 18.90 8.82 14.38
CA LEU A 71 19.90 8.34 13.44
C LEU A 71 20.78 7.23 14.06
N GLY A 72 21.19 7.39 15.33
CA GLY A 72 21.91 6.38 16.08
C GLY A 72 21.10 5.12 16.38
N GLY A 73 19.76 5.23 16.40
CA GLY A 73 18.83 4.13 16.69
C GLY A 73 18.29 3.38 15.47
N VAL A 74 18.60 3.81 14.24
CA VAL A 74 18.05 3.22 13.00
C VAL A 74 18.31 1.73 12.88
N GLU A 75 19.47 1.26 13.28
CA GLU A 75 19.80 -0.18 13.30
C GLU A 75 18.80 -0.97 14.17
N GLY A 76 18.44 -0.44 15.33
CA GLY A 76 17.44 -1.05 16.21
C GLY A 76 16.06 -1.13 15.55
N ILE A 77 15.65 -0.07 14.84
CA ILE A 77 14.37 -0.02 14.09
C ILE A 77 14.36 -1.10 13.00
N VAL A 78 15.45 -1.22 12.23
CA VAL A 78 15.59 -2.24 11.18
C VAL A 78 15.48 -3.65 11.77
N ARG A 79 16.23 -3.94 12.83
CA ARG A 79 16.22 -5.26 13.48
C ARG A 79 14.85 -5.62 14.05
N GLU A 80 14.17 -4.66 14.68
CA GLU A 80 12.82 -4.84 15.20
C GLU A 80 11.82 -5.15 14.08
N CYS A 81 11.89 -4.43 12.96
CA CYS A 81 11.04 -4.67 11.80
C CYS A 81 11.26 -6.08 11.22
N ILE A 82 12.52 -6.51 11.06
CA ILE A 82 12.85 -7.85 10.55
C ILE A 82 12.37 -8.92 11.53
N ARG A 83 12.48 -8.69 12.84
CA ARG A 83 11.96 -9.59 13.89
C ARG A 83 10.44 -9.72 13.82
N ASP A 84 9.72 -8.60 13.68
CA ASP A 84 8.24 -8.60 13.56
C ASP A 84 7.76 -9.34 12.30
N ILE A 85 8.48 -9.19 11.18
CA ILE A 85 8.23 -9.97 9.96
C ILE A 85 8.43 -11.48 10.22
N GLY A 86 9.41 -11.84 11.07
CA GLY A 86 9.69 -13.22 11.48
C GLY A 86 10.84 -13.88 10.73
N TYR A 87 11.82 -13.09 10.27
CA TYR A 87 13.03 -13.64 9.65
C TYR A 87 14.05 -14.09 10.68
N GLU A 88 14.30 -15.40 10.69
CA GLU A 88 15.29 -16.12 11.53
C GLU A 88 16.04 -17.17 10.70
N GLN A 89 16.33 -16.89 9.44
CA GLN A 89 17.10 -17.80 8.56
C GLN A 89 18.60 -17.41 8.56
N GLU A 90 19.47 -18.38 8.21
CA GLU A 90 20.94 -18.26 8.37
C GLU A 90 21.49 -17.00 7.68
N ALA A 91 21.08 -16.70 6.46
CA ALA A 91 21.58 -15.57 5.69
C ALA A 91 20.66 -14.34 5.68
N PHE A 92 19.62 -14.31 6.50
CA PHE A 92 18.83 -13.11 6.79
C PHE A 92 18.11 -13.23 8.14
N HIS A 93 18.76 -12.74 9.19
CA HIS A 93 18.30 -12.88 10.57
C HIS A 93 18.33 -11.52 11.28
N HIS A 94 17.29 -11.21 12.06
CA HIS A 94 17.17 -9.91 12.73
C HIS A 94 18.33 -9.55 13.68
N ARG A 95 19.08 -10.55 14.19
CA ARG A 95 20.25 -10.34 15.07
C ARG A 95 21.54 -10.09 14.30
N ASP A 96 21.70 -10.76 13.16
CA ASP A 96 22.99 -10.92 12.50
C ASP A 96 23.14 -10.10 11.23
N VAL A 97 22.02 -9.63 10.65
CA VAL A 97 22.02 -8.82 9.44
C VAL A 97 22.89 -7.56 9.61
N GLU A 98 23.75 -7.29 8.64
CA GLU A 98 24.54 -6.07 8.60
C GLU A 98 23.67 -4.88 8.17
N VAL A 99 23.61 -3.86 9.02
CA VAL A 99 22.86 -2.64 8.75
C VAL A 99 23.79 -1.48 8.43
N THR A 100 23.61 -0.90 7.25
CA THR A 100 24.32 0.33 6.83
C THR A 100 23.34 1.48 6.84
N ASN A 101 23.57 2.46 7.72
CA ASN A 101 22.75 3.67 7.79
C ASN A 101 23.43 4.82 7.03
N LEU A 102 22.82 5.27 5.94
CA LEU A 102 23.25 6.39 5.11
C LEU A 102 22.25 7.56 5.16
N LEU A 103 21.31 7.53 6.12
CA LEU A 103 20.42 8.66 6.34
C LEU A 103 21.19 9.89 6.80
N HIS A 104 20.86 11.04 6.25
CA HIS A 104 21.48 12.32 6.58
C HIS A 104 20.46 13.44 6.73
N PRO A 105 20.80 14.54 7.41
CA PRO A 105 19.92 15.68 7.54
C PRO A 105 19.60 16.33 6.19
N GLN A 106 18.32 16.72 6.02
CA GLN A 106 17.87 17.43 4.81
C GLN A 106 18.61 18.78 4.64
N SER A 107 19.00 19.10 3.40
CA SER A 107 19.65 20.38 3.11
C SER A 107 18.69 21.57 3.32
N ALA A 108 19.20 22.68 3.86
CA ALA A 108 18.41 23.88 4.12
C ALA A 108 17.81 24.51 2.84
N HIS A 109 18.38 24.25 1.68
CA HIS A 109 17.89 24.80 0.41
C HIS A 109 16.59 24.14 -0.08
N ILE A 110 16.38 22.86 0.22
CA ILE A 110 15.13 22.16 -0.14
C ILE A 110 13.98 22.63 0.73
N ALA A 111 14.23 22.88 2.01
CA ALA A 111 13.23 23.38 2.96
C ALA A 111 12.66 24.76 2.54
N GLN A 112 13.49 25.69 2.02
CA GLN A 112 13.06 27.03 1.61
C GLN A 112 12.06 27.05 0.44
N GLY A 113 12.08 26.05 -0.44
CA GLY A 113 11.21 25.97 -1.63
C GLY A 113 9.79 25.50 -1.30
N VAL A 114 9.62 24.74 -0.22
CA VAL A 114 8.40 23.97 0.11
C VAL A 114 7.69 24.53 1.35
N ASP A 115 8.44 25.07 2.33
CA ASP A 115 7.87 25.54 3.58
C ASP A 115 7.03 26.81 3.40
N ALA A 116 5.96 26.91 4.17
CA ALA A 116 5.14 28.12 4.25
C ALA A 116 6.00 29.29 4.75
N ALA A 117 6.05 30.37 3.97
CA ALA A 117 6.61 31.65 4.37
C ALA A 117 5.48 32.66 4.60
N GLU A 118 5.79 33.79 5.25
CA GLU A 118 4.81 34.87 5.50
C GLU A 118 4.15 35.28 4.17
N GLY A 119 2.83 34.99 4.02
CA GLY A 119 2.07 35.24 2.78
C GLY A 119 2.13 34.20 1.68
N LYS A 120 2.78 33.05 1.88
CA LYS A 120 2.84 31.95 0.91
C LYS A 120 2.27 30.67 1.52
N GLU A 121 1.25 30.07 0.86
CA GLU A 121 0.76 28.73 1.19
C GLU A 121 1.84 27.68 0.94
N GLU A 122 1.85 26.60 1.74
CA GLU A 122 2.70 25.45 1.52
C GLU A 122 2.38 24.80 0.17
N GLY A 123 3.34 24.77 -0.74
CA GLY A 123 3.21 24.15 -2.05
C GLY A 123 3.52 22.66 -2.05
N ALA A 124 3.17 21.98 -3.13
CA ALA A 124 3.57 20.60 -3.33
C ALA A 124 5.11 20.48 -3.40
N GLY A 125 5.65 19.47 -2.72
CA GLY A 125 7.10 19.24 -2.66
C GLY A 125 7.70 18.74 -3.97
N ASP A 126 6.86 18.26 -4.88
CA ASP A 126 7.24 17.78 -6.22
C ASP A 126 6.08 17.95 -7.19
N GLN A 127 6.38 17.79 -8.48
CA GLN A 127 5.36 17.58 -9.50
C GLN A 127 4.90 16.12 -9.49
N GLY A 128 3.67 15.86 -9.96
CA GLY A 128 3.22 14.47 -10.11
C GLY A 128 1.75 14.36 -10.49
N ILE A 129 1.37 13.12 -10.85
CA ILE A 129 -0.02 12.71 -11.06
C ILE A 129 -0.33 11.54 -10.13
N MET A 130 -1.45 11.59 -9.45
CA MET A 130 -1.90 10.58 -8.50
C MET A 130 -3.29 10.12 -8.86
N PHE A 131 -3.54 8.81 -8.71
CA PHE A 131 -4.81 8.21 -9.05
C PHE A 131 -5.47 7.60 -7.82
N GLY A 132 -6.79 7.79 -7.72
CA GLY A 132 -7.67 7.06 -6.83
C GLY A 132 -8.69 6.26 -7.64
N TYR A 133 -9.07 5.10 -7.13
CA TYR A 133 -10.07 4.26 -7.76
C TYR A 133 -10.98 3.62 -6.71
N ALA A 134 -12.24 3.41 -7.07
CA ALA A 134 -13.19 2.60 -6.32
C ALA A 134 -14.17 1.92 -7.27
N CYS A 135 -14.67 0.74 -6.91
CA CYS A 135 -15.67 -0.01 -7.65
C CYS A 135 -16.48 -0.90 -6.69
N ARG A 136 -17.69 -1.31 -7.10
CA ARG A 136 -18.59 -2.13 -6.28
C ARG A 136 -18.36 -3.64 -6.38
N GLU A 137 -17.12 -4.05 -6.58
CA GLU A 137 -16.79 -5.49 -6.69
C GLU A 137 -16.64 -6.17 -5.33
N THR A 138 -16.32 -5.39 -4.28
CA THR A 138 -16.20 -5.87 -2.90
C THR A 138 -16.84 -4.87 -1.93
N PRO A 139 -17.19 -5.28 -0.69
CA PRO A 139 -17.71 -4.35 0.32
C PRO A 139 -16.78 -3.17 0.63
N GLU A 140 -15.46 -3.37 0.49
CA GLU A 140 -14.43 -2.35 0.69
C GLU A 140 -14.32 -1.39 -0.50
N LEU A 141 -15.12 -1.60 -1.54
CA LEU A 141 -15.11 -0.86 -2.81
C LEU A 141 -13.73 -0.93 -3.51
N MET A 142 -13.18 -2.14 -3.58
CA MET A 142 -11.93 -2.48 -4.23
C MET A 142 -12.14 -3.45 -5.40
N PRO A 143 -11.21 -3.47 -6.38
CA PRO A 143 -11.17 -4.54 -7.37
C PRO A 143 -10.97 -5.90 -6.69
N ALA A 144 -11.82 -6.86 -7.02
CA ALA A 144 -11.86 -8.15 -6.35
C ALA A 144 -10.54 -8.96 -6.45
N PRO A 145 -9.86 -9.04 -7.62
CA PRO A 145 -8.64 -9.86 -7.71
C PRO A 145 -7.53 -9.42 -6.76
N ILE A 146 -7.21 -8.12 -6.69
CA ILE A 146 -6.18 -7.62 -5.78
C ILE A 146 -6.62 -7.71 -4.32
N HIS A 147 -7.89 -7.41 -4.03
CA HIS A 147 -8.43 -7.49 -2.68
C HIS A 147 -8.29 -8.90 -2.10
N TYR A 148 -8.70 -9.93 -2.84
CA TYR A 148 -8.60 -11.31 -2.36
C TYR A 148 -7.16 -11.82 -2.37
N ALA A 149 -6.32 -11.39 -3.31
CA ALA A 149 -4.89 -11.72 -3.29
C ALA A 149 -4.22 -11.20 -1.99
N HIS A 150 -4.53 -9.97 -1.55
CA HIS A 150 -4.06 -9.44 -0.26
C HIS A 150 -4.60 -10.24 0.92
N ARG A 151 -5.89 -10.52 0.94
CA ARG A 151 -6.55 -11.21 2.07
C ARG A 151 -6.02 -12.63 2.26
N VAL A 152 -5.75 -13.36 1.18
CA VAL A 152 -5.13 -14.69 1.25
C VAL A 152 -3.78 -14.61 1.96
N LEU A 153 -2.89 -13.72 1.53
CA LEU A 153 -1.56 -13.59 2.14
C LEU A 153 -1.61 -13.09 3.58
N LYS A 154 -2.51 -12.15 3.87
CA LYS A 154 -2.70 -11.67 5.24
C LYS A 154 -3.20 -12.80 6.15
N ARG A 155 -4.16 -13.61 5.69
CA ARG A 155 -4.68 -14.74 6.46
C ARG A 155 -3.61 -15.80 6.74
N LEU A 156 -2.75 -16.09 5.75
CA LEU A 156 -1.62 -17.00 5.93
C LEU A 156 -0.55 -16.43 6.88
N ALA A 157 -0.27 -15.13 6.80
CA ALA A 157 0.63 -14.46 7.74
C ALA A 157 0.10 -14.51 9.18
N ASP A 158 -1.21 -14.35 9.37
CA ASP A 158 -1.85 -14.46 10.69
C ASP A 158 -1.75 -15.89 11.24
N ALA A 159 -1.96 -16.91 10.39
CA ALA A 159 -1.79 -18.32 10.77
C ALA A 159 -0.33 -18.63 11.17
N ARG A 160 0.64 -18.12 10.41
CA ARG A 160 2.06 -18.24 10.72
C ARG A 160 2.41 -17.57 12.05
N LYS A 161 2.05 -16.29 12.21
CA LYS A 161 2.38 -15.49 13.41
C LYS A 161 1.70 -15.99 14.68
N SER A 162 0.51 -16.55 14.57
CA SER A 162 -0.18 -17.19 15.72
C SER A 162 0.39 -18.56 16.09
N GLY A 163 1.26 -19.15 15.25
CA GLY A 163 1.78 -20.50 15.43
C GLY A 163 0.80 -21.62 15.02
N ALA A 164 -0.34 -21.28 14.39
CA ALA A 164 -1.27 -22.28 13.84
C ALA A 164 -0.64 -23.04 12.68
N GLU A 165 0.20 -22.36 11.89
CA GLU A 165 0.94 -22.96 10.78
C GLU A 165 2.45 -22.69 10.92
N PRO A 166 3.16 -23.42 11.77
CA PRO A 166 4.56 -23.17 12.07
C PRO A 166 5.51 -23.51 10.91
N THR A 167 5.03 -24.22 9.92
CA THR A 167 5.79 -24.57 8.71
C THR A 167 5.93 -23.37 7.76
N LEU A 168 4.95 -22.48 7.72
CA LEU A 168 4.99 -21.32 6.84
C LEU A 168 6.07 -20.32 7.28
N ARG A 169 6.70 -19.68 6.29
CA ARG A 169 7.73 -18.66 6.46
C ARG A 169 7.26 -17.32 5.88
N PRO A 170 8.01 -16.20 6.12
CA PRO A 170 7.49 -14.87 5.82
C PRO A 170 7.25 -14.56 4.35
N ASP A 171 8.04 -15.09 3.42
CA ASP A 171 7.94 -14.75 1.99
C ASP A 171 6.84 -15.53 1.30
N ALA A 172 5.94 -14.83 0.65
CA ALA A 172 4.89 -15.44 -0.16
C ALA A 172 4.38 -14.47 -1.24
N LYS A 173 3.86 -15.07 -2.32
CA LYS A 173 3.18 -14.37 -3.42
C LYS A 173 1.87 -15.08 -3.72
N SER A 174 0.80 -14.31 -3.95
CA SER A 174 -0.48 -14.83 -4.43
C SER A 174 -0.89 -14.15 -5.72
N GLN A 175 -1.53 -14.89 -6.61
CA GLN A 175 -2.15 -14.34 -7.82
C GLN A 175 -3.52 -14.97 -7.97
N ILE A 176 -4.54 -14.14 -8.18
CA ILE A 176 -5.92 -14.58 -8.32
C ILE A 176 -6.48 -14.10 -9.64
N SER A 177 -6.95 -15.04 -10.46
CA SER A 177 -7.64 -14.78 -11.71
C SER A 177 -9.13 -15.02 -11.52
N LEU A 178 -9.93 -13.99 -11.76
CA LEU A 178 -11.38 -14.06 -11.64
C LEU A 178 -12.05 -13.93 -13.01
N ARG A 179 -13.06 -14.74 -13.21
CA ARG A 179 -14.00 -14.62 -14.34
C ARG A 179 -15.07 -13.61 -13.99
N TYR A 180 -15.28 -12.69 -14.94
CA TYR A 180 -16.28 -11.65 -14.88
C TYR A 180 -17.42 -11.95 -15.83
N GLU A 181 -18.65 -11.77 -15.38
CA GLU A 181 -19.89 -11.81 -16.17
C GLU A 181 -20.68 -10.52 -15.92
N ASN A 182 -21.09 -9.86 -16.98
CA ASN A 182 -21.77 -8.56 -16.92
C ASN A 182 -21.01 -7.51 -16.10
N GLY A 183 -19.65 -7.57 -16.13
CA GLY A 183 -18.79 -6.64 -15.43
C GLY A 183 -18.61 -6.91 -13.93
N MET A 184 -19.15 -8.03 -13.41
CA MET A 184 -19.00 -8.45 -12.00
C MET A 184 -18.22 -9.76 -11.89
N PRO A 185 -17.35 -9.89 -10.88
CA PRO A 185 -16.59 -11.12 -10.64
C PRO A 185 -17.54 -12.23 -10.14
N VAL A 186 -17.41 -13.45 -10.67
CA VAL A 186 -18.33 -14.56 -10.36
C VAL A 186 -17.64 -15.85 -9.93
N ALA A 187 -16.40 -16.08 -10.35
CA ALA A 187 -15.66 -17.31 -9.99
C ALA A 187 -14.15 -17.11 -10.14
N ALA A 188 -13.38 -17.86 -9.37
CA ALA A 188 -11.94 -18.00 -9.55
C ALA A 188 -11.63 -19.00 -10.66
N THR A 189 -10.89 -18.59 -11.69
CA THR A 189 -10.41 -19.48 -12.76
C THR A 189 -9.06 -20.08 -12.44
N SER A 190 -8.18 -19.31 -11.76
CA SER A 190 -6.91 -19.84 -11.26
C SER A 190 -6.47 -19.15 -9.97
N ILE A 191 -5.80 -19.92 -9.12
CA ILE A 191 -5.19 -19.48 -7.87
C ILE A 191 -3.73 -19.94 -7.88
N VAL A 192 -2.81 -18.97 -7.89
CA VAL A 192 -1.37 -19.20 -7.79
C VAL A 192 -0.92 -18.75 -6.41
N LEU A 193 -0.23 -19.61 -5.69
CA LEU A 193 0.40 -19.29 -4.42
C LEU A 193 1.82 -19.86 -4.39
N SER A 194 2.80 -18.97 -4.19
CA SER A 194 4.16 -19.36 -3.84
C SER A 194 4.42 -18.91 -2.42
N THR A 195 4.68 -19.86 -1.51
CA THR A 195 4.90 -19.57 -0.10
C THR A 195 6.13 -20.27 0.42
N GLN A 196 6.97 -19.54 1.11
CA GLN A 196 8.16 -20.03 1.78
C GLN A 196 7.75 -20.98 2.93
N HIS A 197 8.48 -22.08 3.10
CA HIS A 197 8.26 -23.07 4.14
C HIS A 197 9.57 -23.56 4.76
N SER A 198 9.50 -24.13 5.97
CA SER A 198 10.68 -24.51 6.76
C SER A 198 11.17 -25.92 6.49
N ASP A 199 10.35 -26.81 5.95
CA ASP A 199 10.65 -28.23 5.78
C ASP A 199 11.02 -28.56 4.35
N GLU A 200 12.28 -28.93 4.12
CA GLU A 200 12.77 -29.34 2.81
C GLU A 200 12.15 -30.63 2.27
N GLY A 201 11.55 -31.45 3.13
CA GLY A 201 10.88 -32.70 2.77
C GLY A 201 9.48 -32.51 2.20
N GLN A 202 8.85 -31.34 2.37
CA GLN A 202 7.50 -31.07 1.91
C GLN A 202 7.43 -30.88 0.38
N THR A 203 6.42 -31.48 -0.20
CA THR A 203 6.08 -31.33 -1.62
C THR A 203 5.08 -30.20 -1.84
N SER A 204 4.89 -29.77 -3.10
CA SER A 204 3.83 -28.81 -3.46
C SER A 204 2.43 -29.29 -3.03
N ALA A 205 2.18 -30.60 -3.04
CA ALA A 205 0.90 -31.16 -2.60
C ALA A 205 0.71 -31.02 -1.08
N ASP A 206 1.78 -31.19 -0.28
CA ASP A 206 1.72 -31.02 1.17
C ASP A 206 1.47 -29.54 1.53
N ILE A 207 2.18 -28.62 0.85
CA ILE A 207 1.95 -27.19 1.03
C ILE A 207 0.54 -26.81 0.61
N ARG A 208 0.02 -27.34 -0.50
CA ARG A 208 -1.35 -27.13 -0.93
C ARG A 208 -2.35 -27.56 0.15
N ALA A 209 -2.18 -28.74 0.73
CA ALA A 209 -3.06 -29.24 1.78
C ALA A 209 -3.10 -28.33 3.02
N ILE A 210 -1.98 -27.65 3.32
CA ILE A 210 -1.90 -26.64 4.42
C ILE A 210 -2.66 -25.36 4.07
N VAL A 211 -2.46 -24.82 2.86
CA VAL A 211 -2.92 -23.44 2.54
C VAL A 211 -4.34 -23.40 1.96
N GLU A 212 -4.81 -24.47 1.33
CA GLU A 212 -6.12 -24.52 0.65
C GLU A 212 -7.30 -24.19 1.59
N PRO A 213 -7.38 -24.69 2.85
CA PRO A 213 -8.45 -24.33 3.77
C PRO A 213 -8.52 -22.82 4.03
N TYR A 214 -7.39 -22.14 4.21
CA TYR A 214 -7.32 -20.68 4.43
C TYR A 214 -7.76 -19.87 3.23
N ILE A 215 -7.50 -20.39 2.01
CA ILE A 215 -7.94 -19.74 0.77
C ILE A 215 -9.46 -19.86 0.64
N HIS A 216 -10.04 -21.02 0.99
CA HIS A 216 -11.50 -21.20 1.04
C HIS A 216 -12.18 -20.29 2.08
N GLU A 217 -11.54 -19.99 3.21
CA GLU A 217 -12.06 -19.04 4.22
C GLU A 217 -12.12 -17.59 3.67
N VAL A 218 -11.26 -17.27 2.72
CA VAL A 218 -11.09 -15.89 2.23
C VAL A 218 -11.94 -15.59 1.00
N LEU A 219 -12.01 -16.51 0.04
CA LEU A 219 -12.79 -16.30 -1.18
C LEU A 219 -14.29 -16.51 -0.91
N PRO A 220 -15.18 -15.77 -1.60
CA PRO A 220 -16.61 -15.97 -1.50
C PRO A 220 -17.04 -17.41 -1.77
N GLU A 221 -18.06 -17.86 -1.05
CA GLU A 221 -18.65 -19.19 -1.27
C GLU A 221 -19.06 -19.38 -2.74
N GLY A 222 -18.71 -20.51 -3.30
CA GLY A 222 -19.02 -20.87 -4.69
C GLY A 222 -18.06 -20.28 -5.75
N TRP A 223 -17.10 -19.44 -5.38
CA TRP A 223 -16.12 -18.91 -6.34
C TRP A 223 -15.02 -19.93 -6.68
N ILE A 224 -14.65 -20.80 -5.76
CA ILE A 224 -13.78 -21.93 -6.03
C ILE A 224 -14.65 -23.09 -6.50
N THR A 225 -14.41 -23.58 -7.71
CA THR A 225 -15.16 -24.66 -8.37
C THR A 225 -14.22 -25.82 -8.73
N PRO A 226 -14.75 -26.99 -9.13
CA PRO A 226 -13.90 -28.07 -9.64
C PRO A 226 -13.04 -27.69 -10.85
N ASP A 227 -13.42 -26.65 -11.60
CA ASP A 227 -12.70 -26.14 -12.77
C ASP A 227 -11.62 -25.11 -12.39
N THR A 228 -11.51 -24.71 -11.11
CA THR A 228 -10.50 -23.76 -10.65
C THR A 228 -9.11 -24.41 -10.70
N GLU A 229 -8.19 -23.81 -11.45
CA GLU A 229 -6.79 -24.26 -11.52
C GLU A 229 -6.00 -23.83 -10.30
N TRP A 230 -5.21 -24.76 -9.76
CA TRP A 230 -4.37 -24.51 -8.58
C TRP A 230 -2.88 -24.67 -8.89
N TRP A 231 -2.12 -23.64 -8.54
CA TRP A 231 -0.68 -23.59 -8.69
C TRP A 231 -0.02 -23.22 -7.36
N VAL A 232 0.23 -24.22 -6.50
CA VAL A 232 0.88 -24.00 -5.20
C VAL A 232 2.33 -24.47 -5.28
N ASN A 233 3.28 -23.59 -5.02
CA ASN A 233 4.73 -23.83 -5.16
C ASN A 233 5.04 -24.64 -6.44
N PRO A 234 4.68 -24.16 -7.64
CA PRO A 234 4.78 -24.95 -8.87
C PRO A 234 6.21 -25.34 -9.23
N THR A 235 7.21 -24.64 -8.71
CA THR A 235 8.64 -24.96 -8.88
C THR A 235 9.16 -25.97 -7.84
N GLY A 236 8.30 -26.42 -6.91
CA GLY A 236 8.66 -27.34 -5.84
C GLY A 236 9.06 -26.61 -4.55
N LYS A 237 10.27 -26.86 -4.06
CA LYS A 237 10.74 -26.30 -2.78
C LYS A 237 10.90 -24.79 -2.81
N PHE A 238 10.44 -24.14 -1.72
CA PHE A 238 10.65 -22.73 -1.48
C PHE A 238 11.08 -22.53 -0.02
N VAL A 239 12.31 -22.92 0.32
CA VAL A 239 12.87 -22.87 1.66
C VAL A 239 13.67 -21.57 1.88
N ILE A 240 14.50 -21.18 0.90
CA ILE A 240 15.21 -19.89 0.91
C ILE A 240 14.29 -18.84 0.29
N GLY A 241 14.00 -17.77 1.06
CA GLY A 241 13.14 -16.69 0.63
C GLY A 241 13.53 -15.35 1.25
N GLY A 242 12.75 -14.32 0.92
CA GLY A 242 13.05 -12.96 1.35
C GLY A 242 14.34 -12.41 0.76
N PRO A 243 14.98 -11.43 1.44
CA PRO A 243 16.20 -10.79 0.94
C PRO A 243 17.40 -11.70 0.73
N ASP A 244 17.38 -12.91 1.29
CA ASP A 244 18.38 -13.94 1.00
C ASP A 244 18.18 -14.58 -0.38
N GLY A 245 16.93 -14.75 -0.81
CA GLY A 245 16.62 -15.33 -2.12
C GLY A 245 16.70 -14.33 -3.27
N ASP A 246 16.31 -13.08 -3.04
CA ASP A 246 16.31 -12.01 -4.03
C ASP A 246 16.42 -10.64 -3.34
N ALA A 247 17.03 -9.68 -4.04
CA ALA A 247 17.17 -8.33 -3.49
C ALA A 247 15.85 -7.55 -3.51
N GLY A 248 15.62 -6.75 -2.44
CA GLY A 248 14.48 -5.85 -2.32
C GLY A 248 14.88 -4.39 -2.35
N LEU A 249 13.94 -3.56 -2.77
CA LEU A 249 14.07 -2.10 -2.75
C LEU A 249 12.72 -1.45 -2.47
N THR A 250 12.73 -0.38 -1.66
CA THR A 250 11.54 0.44 -1.39
C THR A 250 10.89 0.95 -2.68
N GLY A 251 9.56 0.85 -2.77
CA GLY A 251 8.79 1.41 -3.89
C GLY A 251 8.78 0.58 -5.17
N ARG A 252 9.12 -0.71 -5.11
CA ARG A 252 9.07 -1.61 -6.29
C ARG A 252 7.79 -2.43 -6.39
N LYS A 253 6.81 -2.24 -5.51
CA LYS A 253 5.52 -2.95 -5.52
C LYS A 253 4.33 -1.99 -5.57
N ILE A 254 4.48 -0.87 -6.28
CA ILE A 254 3.49 0.22 -6.33
C ILE A 254 2.13 -0.20 -6.90
N ILE A 255 2.08 -1.17 -7.79
CA ILE A 255 0.83 -1.71 -8.34
C ILE A 255 0.14 -2.64 -7.33
N VAL A 256 0.92 -3.44 -6.60
CA VAL A 256 0.44 -4.25 -5.47
C VAL A 256 -0.09 -3.34 -4.35
N ASP A 257 0.57 -2.24 -4.06
CA ASP A 257 0.17 -1.26 -3.05
C ASP A 257 -1.17 -0.59 -3.33
N THR A 258 -1.59 -0.55 -4.59
CA THR A 258 -2.74 0.21 -5.06
C THR A 258 -3.88 -0.69 -5.57
N TYR A 259 -4.06 -0.84 -6.87
CA TYR A 259 -5.26 -1.45 -7.44
C TYR A 259 -4.99 -2.71 -8.29
N GLY A 260 -3.77 -3.25 -8.27
CA GLY A 260 -3.44 -4.52 -8.96
C GLY A 260 -3.63 -4.47 -10.46
N GLY A 261 -3.47 -3.30 -11.07
CA GLY A 261 -3.64 -3.10 -12.52
C GLY A 261 -5.06 -2.75 -12.96
N ALA A 262 -6.05 -2.70 -12.05
CA ALA A 262 -7.42 -2.33 -12.39
C ALA A 262 -7.61 -0.82 -12.63
N ALA A 263 -6.68 0.01 -12.21
CA ALA A 263 -6.68 1.45 -12.42
C ALA A 263 -5.29 1.94 -12.85
N PRO A 264 -5.20 3.13 -13.48
CA PRO A 264 -3.91 3.78 -13.75
C PRO A 264 -3.10 4.04 -12.47
N HIS A 265 -1.80 4.24 -12.64
CA HIS A 265 -0.87 4.62 -11.58
C HIS A 265 0.03 5.77 -12.03
N GLY A 266 0.29 6.74 -11.15
CA GLY A 266 1.13 7.91 -11.46
C GLY A 266 2.63 7.65 -11.39
N GLY A 267 3.04 6.51 -10.81
CA GLY A 267 4.45 6.09 -10.69
C GLY A 267 5.09 6.39 -9.33
N GLY A 268 4.48 7.24 -8.49
CA GLY A 268 5.02 7.59 -7.17
C GLY A 268 4.86 6.44 -6.15
N ALA A 269 5.96 6.08 -5.47
CA ALA A 269 5.93 5.15 -4.34
C ALA A 269 5.46 5.85 -3.07
N PHE A 270 4.91 5.07 -2.12
CA PHE A 270 4.38 5.58 -0.86
C PHE A 270 5.37 5.45 0.30
N SER A 271 5.87 4.23 0.54
CA SER A 271 6.67 3.92 1.72
C SER A 271 7.93 4.78 1.82
N GLY A 272 8.27 5.16 3.06
CA GLY A 272 9.41 6.02 3.37
C GLY A 272 9.21 7.51 3.15
N LYS A 273 8.05 7.93 2.63
CA LYS A 273 7.71 9.34 2.37
C LYS A 273 6.77 9.88 3.44
N ASP A 274 7.12 11.02 4.08
CA ASP A 274 6.20 11.74 4.95
C ASP A 274 5.02 12.36 4.17
N PRO A 275 3.90 12.71 4.82
CA PRO A 275 2.68 13.11 4.13
C PRO A 275 2.73 14.49 3.44
N THR A 276 3.86 15.21 3.47
CA THR A 276 4.04 16.40 2.64
C THR A 276 4.32 16.06 1.19
N LYS A 277 4.79 14.84 0.92
CA LYS A 277 4.99 14.31 -0.43
C LYS A 277 3.64 13.92 -1.03
N VAL A 278 3.24 14.65 -2.08
CA VAL A 278 1.94 14.45 -2.76
C VAL A 278 1.82 13.08 -3.41
N ASP A 279 2.92 12.43 -3.78
CA ASP A 279 2.92 11.05 -4.25
C ASP A 279 2.15 10.12 -3.31
N ARG A 280 2.29 10.31 -2.00
CA ARG A 280 1.59 9.55 -0.97
C ARG A 280 0.26 10.20 -0.59
N SER A 281 0.28 11.43 -0.11
CA SER A 281 -0.89 12.09 0.46
C SER A 281 -2.00 12.34 -0.55
N ALA A 282 -1.67 12.77 -1.76
CA ALA A 282 -2.67 13.00 -2.81
C ALA A 282 -3.19 11.70 -3.43
N ALA A 283 -2.40 10.61 -3.45
CA ALA A 283 -2.92 9.29 -3.82
C ALA A 283 -3.96 8.78 -2.79
N TYR A 284 -3.71 9.01 -1.50
CA TYR A 284 -4.69 8.70 -0.45
C TYR A 284 -5.95 9.59 -0.56
N ALA A 285 -5.77 10.89 -0.83
CA ALA A 285 -6.91 11.79 -1.08
C ALA A 285 -7.70 11.37 -2.31
N ALA A 286 -7.05 11.00 -3.41
CA ALA A 286 -7.72 10.53 -4.62
C ALA A 286 -8.52 9.24 -4.36
N ARG A 287 -7.96 8.28 -3.58
CA ARG A 287 -8.71 7.09 -3.12
C ARG A 287 -9.92 7.46 -2.27
N TYR A 288 -9.74 8.36 -1.31
CA TYR A 288 -10.79 8.81 -0.43
C TYR A 288 -11.96 9.44 -1.22
N LEU A 289 -11.65 10.29 -2.20
CA LEU A 289 -12.64 10.92 -3.06
C LEU A 289 -13.36 9.88 -3.95
N ALA A 290 -12.61 9.02 -4.65
CA ALA A 290 -13.19 7.98 -5.51
C ALA A 290 -14.10 7.04 -4.72
N LYS A 291 -13.67 6.64 -3.51
CA LYS A 291 -14.46 5.78 -2.62
C LYS A 291 -15.76 6.46 -2.19
N ASN A 292 -15.72 7.74 -1.84
CA ASN A 292 -16.91 8.50 -1.45
C ASN A 292 -17.89 8.73 -2.61
N VAL A 293 -17.41 8.92 -3.85
CA VAL A 293 -18.26 8.99 -5.04
C VAL A 293 -19.06 7.69 -5.20
N VAL A 294 -18.40 6.53 -5.12
CA VAL A 294 -19.07 5.23 -5.25
C VAL A 294 -19.97 4.93 -4.05
N ALA A 295 -19.52 5.24 -2.82
CA ALA A 295 -20.31 5.06 -1.61
C ALA A 295 -21.56 5.95 -1.59
N ALA A 296 -21.50 7.15 -2.17
CA ALA A 296 -22.65 8.04 -2.37
C ALA A 296 -23.66 7.52 -3.38
N GLY A 297 -23.34 6.47 -4.15
CA GLY A 297 -24.21 5.95 -5.22
C GLY A 297 -24.19 6.81 -6.48
N LEU A 298 -23.18 7.68 -6.64
CA LEU A 298 -23.06 8.54 -7.82
C LEU A 298 -22.48 7.82 -9.03
N ALA A 299 -21.83 6.68 -8.83
CA ALA A 299 -21.33 5.78 -9.86
C ALA A 299 -21.07 4.38 -9.30
N GLU A 300 -21.07 3.34 -10.16
CA GLU A 300 -20.66 1.98 -9.79
C GLU A 300 -19.13 1.84 -9.71
N ARG A 301 -18.40 2.67 -10.43
CA ARG A 301 -16.93 2.78 -10.42
C ARG A 301 -16.50 4.19 -10.71
N CYS A 302 -15.39 4.61 -10.10
CA CYS A 302 -14.86 5.96 -10.28
C CYS A 302 -13.34 5.96 -10.21
N THR A 303 -12.72 6.57 -11.21
CA THR A 303 -11.30 6.96 -11.21
C THR A 303 -11.21 8.47 -10.96
N ILE A 304 -10.39 8.88 -10.01
CA ILE A 304 -10.01 10.28 -9.77
C ILE A 304 -8.52 10.44 -10.06
N GLN A 305 -8.13 11.45 -10.85
CA GLN A 305 -6.75 11.88 -11.01
C GLN A 305 -6.58 13.27 -10.39
N LEU A 306 -5.52 13.43 -9.62
CA LEU A 306 -5.02 14.73 -9.14
C LEU A 306 -3.64 14.98 -9.75
N SER A 307 -3.34 16.23 -10.10
CA SER A 307 -2.01 16.62 -10.60
C SER A 307 -1.49 17.85 -9.88
N TYR A 308 -0.18 17.87 -9.62
CA TYR A 308 0.48 18.98 -8.93
C TYR A 308 1.73 19.44 -9.68
N ALA A 309 2.09 20.72 -9.49
CA ALA A 309 3.40 21.25 -9.84
C ALA A 309 4.17 21.59 -8.55
N ILE A 310 5.49 21.45 -8.61
CA ILE A 310 6.36 21.78 -7.50
C ILE A 310 6.15 23.26 -7.06
N GLY A 311 6.03 23.48 -5.74
CA GLY A 311 5.83 24.81 -5.15
C GLY A 311 4.44 25.41 -5.32
N VAL A 312 3.49 24.69 -5.96
CA VAL A 312 2.09 25.13 -6.12
C VAL A 312 1.21 24.38 -5.13
N ALA A 313 0.41 25.12 -4.36
CA ALA A 313 -0.44 24.53 -3.32
C ALA A 313 -1.67 23.80 -3.88
N ARG A 314 -2.34 24.39 -4.88
CA ARG A 314 -3.56 23.82 -5.46
C ARG A 314 -3.24 22.82 -6.56
N PRO A 315 -4.04 21.74 -6.73
CA PRO A 315 -3.88 20.86 -7.87
C PRO A 315 -4.05 21.64 -9.18
N LEU A 316 -3.24 21.29 -10.19
CA LEU A 316 -3.34 21.84 -11.55
C LEU A 316 -4.61 21.36 -12.25
N SER A 317 -5.04 20.14 -11.96
CA SER A 317 -6.27 19.55 -12.51
C SER A 317 -6.84 18.51 -11.56
N ILE A 318 -8.15 18.38 -11.63
CA ILE A 318 -8.94 17.29 -11.07
C ILE A 318 -9.65 16.66 -12.27
N TYR A 319 -9.48 15.36 -12.44
CA TYR A 319 -10.16 14.59 -13.48
C TYR A 319 -10.94 13.46 -12.85
N ALA A 320 -12.17 13.27 -13.27
CA ALA A 320 -13.01 12.15 -12.86
C ALA A 320 -13.47 11.34 -14.07
N ASP A 321 -13.46 10.01 -13.95
CA ASP A 321 -14.05 9.11 -14.93
C ASP A 321 -14.89 8.05 -14.19
N THR A 322 -16.17 8.07 -14.45
CA THR A 322 -17.13 7.07 -13.93
C THR A 322 -17.27 5.86 -14.84
N HIS A 323 -16.47 5.75 -15.88
CA HIS A 323 -16.49 4.64 -16.84
C HIS A 323 -17.88 4.38 -17.45
N GLY A 324 -18.66 5.44 -17.62
CA GLY A 324 -20.03 5.38 -18.15
C GLY A 324 -21.07 4.82 -17.17
N THR A 325 -20.75 4.75 -15.87
CA THR A 325 -21.66 4.27 -14.81
C THR A 325 -22.19 5.41 -13.93
N GLY A 326 -21.88 6.67 -14.28
CA GLY A 326 -22.26 7.84 -13.47
C GLY A 326 -23.74 8.17 -13.57
N GLU A 327 -24.34 8.51 -12.44
CA GLU A 327 -25.71 9.07 -12.34
C GLU A 327 -25.74 10.57 -12.73
N VAL A 328 -24.56 11.21 -12.69
CA VAL A 328 -24.32 12.60 -13.06
C VAL A 328 -23.10 12.70 -13.98
N SER A 329 -22.86 13.88 -14.57
CA SER A 329 -21.70 14.05 -15.45
C SER A 329 -20.37 13.98 -14.67
N ASN A 330 -19.29 13.56 -15.34
CA ASN A 330 -17.95 13.59 -14.76
C ASN A 330 -17.55 14.99 -14.29
N SER A 331 -17.92 16.04 -15.04
CA SER A 331 -17.65 17.44 -14.67
C SER A 331 -18.39 17.89 -13.41
N ASP A 332 -19.59 17.36 -13.16
CA ASP A 332 -20.31 17.62 -11.92
C ASP A 332 -19.59 16.96 -10.72
N ILE A 333 -19.09 15.73 -10.90
CA ILE A 333 -18.29 15.05 -9.89
C ILE A 333 -17.00 15.83 -9.61
N GLU A 334 -16.26 16.27 -10.64
CA GLU A 334 -15.04 17.09 -10.49
C GLU A 334 -15.31 18.36 -9.66
N ARG A 335 -16.43 19.05 -9.95
CA ARG A 335 -16.84 20.22 -9.19
C ARG A 335 -17.19 19.88 -7.74
N ALA A 336 -17.95 18.80 -7.52
CA ALA A 336 -18.38 18.38 -6.19
C ALA A 336 -17.18 17.97 -5.31
N VAL A 337 -16.22 17.22 -5.84
CA VAL A 337 -15.03 16.82 -5.09
C VAL A 337 -14.11 18.02 -4.77
N ALA A 338 -14.00 19.01 -5.69
CA ALA A 338 -13.23 20.23 -5.45
C ALA A 338 -13.85 21.11 -4.35
N GLN A 339 -15.17 21.04 -4.17
CA GLN A 339 -15.87 21.75 -3.10
C GLN A 339 -15.86 21.00 -1.76
N ALA A 340 -15.84 19.68 -1.81
CA ALA A 340 -15.96 18.83 -0.63
C ALA A 340 -14.65 18.70 0.17
N MET A 341 -13.48 18.95 -0.44
CA MET A 341 -12.18 18.77 0.19
C MET A 341 -11.17 19.84 -0.24
N ASP A 342 -10.44 20.40 0.75
CA ASP A 342 -9.24 21.19 0.46
C ASP A 342 -8.11 20.23 -0.04
N LEU A 343 -7.80 20.34 -1.32
CA LEU A 343 -6.81 19.49 -1.99
C LEU A 343 -5.39 20.13 -1.99
N THR A 344 -5.15 21.16 -1.18
CA THR A 344 -3.77 21.57 -0.90
C THR A 344 -3.04 20.48 -0.09
N PRO A 345 -1.71 20.34 -0.16
CA PRO A 345 -0.97 19.35 0.64
C PRO A 345 -1.30 19.43 2.13
N ARG A 346 -1.43 20.66 2.68
CA ARG A 346 -1.83 20.89 4.07
C ARG A 346 -3.28 20.47 4.33
N GLY A 347 -4.21 20.82 3.42
CA GLY A 347 -5.62 20.46 3.54
C GLY A 347 -5.81 18.95 3.59
N ILE A 348 -5.13 18.22 2.71
CA ILE A 348 -5.14 16.75 2.68
C ILE A 348 -4.65 16.16 4.00
N ARG A 349 -3.46 16.59 4.47
CA ARG A 349 -2.87 16.07 5.72
C ARG A 349 -3.76 16.32 6.93
N THR A 350 -4.37 17.51 6.99
CA THR A 350 -5.26 17.89 8.08
C THR A 350 -6.55 17.06 8.07
N GLN A 351 -7.23 16.98 6.92
CA GLN A 351 -8.52 16.27 6.81
C GLN A 351 -8.38 14.77 7.03
N LEU A 352 -7.31 14.16 6.52
CA LEU A 352 -7.03 12.73 6.68
C LEU A 352 -6.23 12.41 7.95
N GLY A 353 -5.75 13.42 8.68
CA GLY A 353 -5.00 13.23 9.93
C GLY A 353 -3.67 12.48 9.73
N LEU A 354 -2.93 12.80 8.66
CA LEU A 354 -1.77 12.03 8.20
C LEU A 354 -0.49 12.27 8.98
N ASN A 355 -0.40 13.33 9.78
CA ASN A 355 0.80 13.66 10.58
C ASN A 355 0.87 12.81 11.86
N ARG A 356 0.90 11.48 11.70
CA ARG A 356 0.88 10.48 12.79
C ARG A 356 1.71 9.26 12.41
N PRO A 357 2.22 8.48 13.38
CA PRO A 357 2.96 7.23 13.14
C PRO A 357 1.98 6.09 12.80
N ILE A 358 1.46 6.07 11.58
CA ILE A 358 0.44 5.13 11.12
C ILE A 358 0.88 4.32 9.90
N TYR A 359 2.13 4.46 9.45
CA TYR A 359 2.55 4.06 8.11
C TYR A 359 3.13 2.65 8.01
N GLN A 360 3.90 2.17 9.00
CA GLN A 360 4.52 0.83 8.95
C GLN A 360 3.49 -0.28 8.67
N ARG A 361 2.29 -0.18 9.25
CA ARG A 361 1.20 -1.15 9.04
C ARG A 361 0.56 -1.08 7.66
N THR A 362 0.78 0.01 6.92
CA THR A 362 0.24 0.18 5.56
C THR A 362 1.12 -0.44 4.49
N ALA A 363 2.40 -0.66 4.79
CA ALA A 363 3.42 -1.06 3.84
C ALA A 363 3.26 -2.48 3.26
N ALA A 364 2.33 -3.30 3.77
CA ALA A 364 2.04 -4.64 3.25
C ALA A 364 0.53 -4.89 3.20
N TYR A 365 0.12 -5.79 2.30
CA TYR A 365 -1.28 -6.20 2.09
C TYR A 365 -2.20 -5.09 1.58
N GLY A 366 -1.64 -4.13 0.82
CA GLY A 366 -2.33 -3.01 0.20
C GLY A 366 -2.54 -1.80 1.10
N HIS A 367 -2.37 -0.61 0.53
CA HIS A 367 -2.68 0.67 1.19
C HIS A 367 -4.17 0.98 1.17
N PHE A 368 -4.93 0.32 0.30
CA PHE A 368 -6.36 0.55 0.08
C PHE A 368 -7.19 -0.71 0.37
N GLY A 369 -8.49 -0.51 0.66
CA GLY A 369 -9.41 -1.59 0.97
C GLY A 369 -9.29 -2.15 2.39
N ARG A 370 -8.77 -1.35 3.33
CA ARG A 370 -8.64 -1.66 4.75
C ARG A 370 -9.65 -0.82 5.57
N ALA A 371 -10.12 -1.36 6.70
CA ALA A 371 -11.01 -0.59 7.56
C ALA A 371 -10.26 0.58 8.23
N PRO A 372 -10.88 1.78 8.33
CA PRO A 372 -10.31 2.87 9.13
C PRO A 372 -10.12 2.46 10.58
N GLU A 373 -9.00 2.86 11.18
CA GLU A 373 -8.65 2.54 12.57
C GLU A 373 -8.84 3.77 13.49
N ALA A 374 -9.09 3.52 14.78
CA ALA A 374 -9.40 4.58 15.74
C ALA A 374 -8.24 5.57 15.97
N ASP A 375 -7.00 5.14 15.76
CA ASP A 375 -5.80 5.97 15.89
C ASP A 375 -5.46 6.79 14.62
N GLY A 376 -6.29 6.67 13.58
CA GLY A 376 -6.16 7.37 12.31
C GLY A 376 -5.56 6.54 11.17
N GLY A 377 -5.17 5.28 11.42
CA GLY A 377 -4.76 4.37 10.37
C GLY A 377 -5.86 4.19 9.32
N PHE A 378 -5.49 4.15 8.04
CA PHE A 378 -6.39 4.02 6.90
C PHE A 378 -7.54 5.02 6.87
N SER A 379 -7.36 6.24 7.39
CA SER A 379 -8.37 7.30 7.44
C SER A 379 -8.94 7.67 6.06
N TRP A 380 -8.20 7.45 5.00
CA TRP A 380 -8.62 7.64 3.60
C TRP A 380 -9.63 6.58 3.11
N GLU A 381 -9.95 5.60 3.92
CA GLU A 381 -10.98 4.61 3.63
C GLU A 381 -12.35 4.96 4.23
N ARG A 382 -12.49 6.11 4.92
CA ARG A 382 -13.77 6.61 5.41
C ARG A 382 -14.70 7.02 4.25
N THR A 383 -16.02 6.96 4.50
CA THR A 383 -17.05 7.33 3.53
C THR A 383 -17.90 8.51 4.01
N ASP A 384 -17.32 9.36 4.84
CA ASP A 384 -17.97 10.49 5.52
C ASP A 384 -18.21 11.72 4.62
N LEU A 385 -17.64 11.74 3.39
CA LEU A 385 -17.94 12.77 2.38
C LEU A 385 -19.17 12.44 1.49
N ALA A 386 -19.72 11.22 1.55
CA ALA A 386 -20.76 10.78 0.64
C ALA A 386 -21.97 11.74 0.60
N GLU A 387 -22.46 12.20 1.75
CA GLU A 387 -23.58 13.14 1.83
C GLU A 387 -23.19 14.58 1.41
N ALA A 388 -21.95 14.99 1.61
CA ALA A 388 -21.47 16.28 1.15
C ALA A 388 -21.38 16.34 -0.39
N LEU A 389 -20.90 15.24 -1.00
CA LEU A 389 -20.84 15.12 -2.46
C LEU A 389 -22.24 15.20 -3.10
N LYS A 390 -23.25 14.53 -2.54
CA LYS A 390 -24.64 14.62 -3.02
C LYS A 390 -25.21 16.03 -2.97
N ARG A 391 -24.85 16.80 -1.93
CA ARG A 391 -25.33 18.21 -1.77
C ARG A 391 -24.63 19.19 -2.69
N GLY A 392 -23.44 18.86 -3.19
CA GLY A 392 -22.65 19.67 -4.11
C GLY A 392 -23.04 19.51 -5.59
N LEU A 393 -23.97 18.62 -5.88
CA LEU A 393 -24.51 18.33 -7.20
C LEU A 393 -25.85 19.00 -7.41
#